data_f4890022c1258f1675b1deb49dd92453
#
_entry.id   f4890022c1258f1675b1deb49dd92453
#
_cell.length_a   1.000
_cell.length_b   1.000
_cell.length_c   1.000
_cell.angle_alpha   90.00
_cell.angle_beta   90.00
_cell.angle_gamma   90.00
#
_symmetry.space_group_name_H-M   'P 1'
#
loop_
_entity.id
_entity.type
_entity.pdbx_description
1 polymer ?
#
loop_
_entity_poly.entity_id
_entity_poly.type
_entity_poly.pdbx_seq_one_letter_code
_entity_poly.pdbx_strand_id
1 'polypeptide(L)'
;MNLTKKQKFQRADVSVSEISTGTVQLGNLFRALSNKDAEELLVQSWDHGSRYIDTAPFYGHGLSEHRVGHFLQSKAREEFVISTKVGRSLIPAPVGSFSHGDWVDVPGLKVEFDYSYEGVMKQFDSSLQRLLMNRVDILLLHDADHYTHGKDQPKMFEQAIAGAIPAMLKLREEGAVKAIGAGFNNIDCLIDIVNQADIDCLLVAGRYTLLEQDGAQELMDLCESRGVSIVLGSIFNSGILATGVKPGARYHYETAKPEVLSKVTAINDVCAEFGVSLPAAAIQFVSAHPAVTSVCIGASNIEQIKNNYRFAAERIPLEFWGELRKKNLISDWAPTPGYLGA
;
A
#
# COMPACT_ATOMS: atom_id res chain seq x y z
N MET A 1 7.11 -6.36 16.68
CA MET A 1 7.60 -5.16 15.97
C MET A 1 7.88 -4.03 16.97
N ASN A 2 8.84 -3.17 16.68
CA ASN A 2 9.05 -1.93 17.44
C ASN A 2 8.34 -0.78 16.72
N LEU A 3 7.15 -0.41 17.17
CA LEU A 3 6.25 0.54 16.50
C LEU A 3 6.81 1.97 16.34
N THR A 4 7.87 2.31 17.08
CA THR A 4 8.55 3.61 16.98
C THR A 4 9.80 3.57 16.11
N LYS A 5 10.22 2.39 15.65
CA LYS A 5 11.39 2.23 14.80
C LYS A 5 11.10 2.76 13.41
N LYS A 6 12.04 3.54 12.87
CA LYS A 6 12.04 3.95 11.47
C LYS A 6 12.96 3.04 10.68
N GLN A 7 12.53 2.68 9.48
CA GLN A 7 13.32 1.93 8.50
C GLN A 7 13.72 2.87 7.37
N LYS A 8 15.00 2.86 7.01
CA LYS A 8 15.51 3.71 5.93
C LYS A 8 15.42 2.97 4.59
N PHE A 9 15.01 3.67 3.55
CA PHE A 9 15.12 3.17 2.17
C PHE A 9 16.61 3.01 1.82
N GLN A 10 16.94 1.92 1.11
CA GLN A 10 18.34 1.64 0.81
C GLN A 10 18.93 2.62 -0.22
N ARG A 11 18.11 3.08 -1.18
CA ARG A 11 18.54 3.92 -2.31
C ARG A 11 18.21 5.40 -2.15
N ALA A 12 17.43 5.79 -1.16
CA ALA A 12 16.97 7.17 -0.96
C ALA A 12 17.08 7.61 0.50
N ASP A 13 17.24 8.92 0.72
CA ASP A 13 17.23 9.49 2.08
C ASP A 13 15.80 9.69 2.60
N VAL A 14 15.10 8.57 2.72
CA VAL A 14 13.74 8.47 3.23
C VAL A 14 13.72 7.46 4.38
N SER A 15 13.18 7.85 5.52
CA SER A 15 12.99 6.97 6.69
C SER A 15 11.53 6.89 7.06
N VAL A 16 10.93 5.71 6.95
CA VAL A 16 9.50 5.45 7.15
C VAL A 16 9.25 4.69 8.45
N SER A 17 8.07 4.85 9.05
CA SER A 17 7.63 4.00 10.18
C SER A 17 7.37 2.57 9.69
N GLU A 18 7.66 1.57 10.54
CA GLU A 18 7.40 0.15 10.21
C GLU A 18 5.92 -0.10 9.89
N ILE A 19 5.01 0.61 10.57
CA ILE A 19 3.59 0.68 10.19
C ILE A 19 3.32 2.07 9.64
N SER A 20 2.77 2.13 8.44
CA SER A 20 2.33 3.34 7.77
C SER A 20 0.83 3.37 7.59
N THR A 21 0.30 4.56 7.35
CA THR A 21 -1.14 4.80 7.20
C THR A 21 -1.53 4.81 5.73
N GLY A 22 -2.30 3.80 5.30
CA GLY A 22 -2.97 3.80 4.00
C GLY A 22 -4.29 4.55 4.07
N THR A 23 -4.56 5.41 3.09
CA THR A 23 -5.67 6.37 3.15
C THR A 23 -6.80 6.14 2.14
N VAL A 24 -6.89 4.94 1.58
CA VAL A 24 -7.98 4.57 0.64
C VAL A 24 -9.36 4.85 1.27
N GLN A 25 -9.57 4.47 2.53
CA GLN A 25 -10.83 4.69 3.25
C GLN A 25 -11.15 6.17 3.47
N LEU A 26 -10.12 7.02 3.55
CA LEU A 26 -10.31 8.47 3.62
C LEU A 26 -10.81 9.07 2.30
N GLY A 27 -10.78 8.32 1.21
CA GLY A 27 -11.44 8.61 -0.06
C GLY A 27 -12.89 8.15 -0.14
N ASN A 28 -13.49 7.65 0.94
CA ASN A 28 -14.86 7.14 0.96
C ASN A 28 -15.07 5.88 0.09
N LEU A 29 -14.13 4.95 0.08
CA LEU A 29 -14.32 3.66 -0.60
C LEU A 29 -15.44 2.86 0.11
N PHE A 30 -16.46 2.46 -0.64
CA PHE A 30 -17.68 1.73 -0.23
C PHE A 30 -18.58 2.46 0.79
N ARG A 31 -18.07 3.44 1.52
CA ARG A 31 -18.82 4.14 2.57
C ARG A 31 -18.32 5.56 2.77
N ALA A 32 -19.23 6.51 2.87
CA ALA A 32 -18.90 7.88 3.23
C ALA A 32 -18.39 7.96 4.68
N LEU A 33 -17.32 8.74 4.87
CA LEU A 33 -16.82 9.22 6.16
C LEU A 33 -17.03 10.72 6.25
N SER A 34 -17.37 11.21 7.43
CA SER A 34 -17.32 12.65 7.67
C SER A 34 -15.86 13.15 7.70
N ASN A 35 -15.63 14.44 7.45
CA ASN A 35 -14.27 15.00 7.58
C ASN A 35 -13.74 14.87 9.00
N LYS A 36 -14.62 14.99 10.01
CA LYS A 36 -14.27 14.79 11.41
C LYS A 36 -13.79 13.36 11.69
N ASP A 37 -14.54 12.34 11.22
CA ASP A 37 -14.14 10.95 11.42
C ASP A 37 -12.81 10.65 10.69
N ALA A 38 -12.62 11.18 9.48
CA ALA A 38 -11.38 11.05 8.72
C ALA A 38 -10.18 11.67 9.45
N GLU A 39 -10.36 12.85 10.03
CA GLU A 39 -9.34 13.52 10.85
C GLU A 39 -9.02 12.72 12.11
N GLU A 40 -10.04 12.22 12.83
CA GLU A 40 -9.85 11.37 14.00
C GLU A 40 -9.06 10.09 13.68
N LEU A 41 -9.25 9.48 12.51
CA LEU A 41 -8.46 8.34 12.04
C LEU A 41 -6.98 8.71 11.85
N LEU A 42 -6.70 9.87 11.25
CA LEU A 42 -5.33 10.36 11.08
C LEU A 42 -4.67 10.69 12.42
N VAL A 43 -5.40 11.35 13.33
CA VAL A 43 -4.92 11.63 14.71
C VAL A 43 -4.56 10.33 15.42
N GLN A 44 -5.45 9.33 15.42
CA GLN A 44 -5.19 8.06 16.09
C GLN A 44 -4.00 7.31 15.47
N SER A 45 -3.85 7.30 14.14
CA SER A 45 -2.68 6.71 13.50
C SER A 45 -1.38 7.43 13.88
N TRP A 46 -1.42 8.76 13.94
CA TRP A 46 -0.29 9.60 14.36
C TRP A 46 0.11 9.35 15.82
N ASP A 47 -0.86 9.29 16.73
CA ASP A 47 -0.64 9.08 18.17
C ASP A 47 -0.07 7.68 18.45
N HIS A 48 -0.37 6.69 17.60
CA HIS A 48 0.23 5.36 17.67
C HIS A 48 1.60 5.25 17.00
N GLY A 49 2.14 6.35 16.46
CA GLY A 49 3.52 6.42 15.94
C GLY A 49 3.66 6.34 14.41
N SER A 50 2.57 6.27 13.64
CA SER A 50 2.67 6.38 12.18
C SER A 50 3.23 7.75 11.78
N ARG A 51 4.27 7.72 10.98
CA ARG A 51 4.93 8.93 10.44
C ARG A 51 5.11 8.84 8.93
N TYR A 52 4.57 7.81 8.31
CA TYR A 52 4.45 7.68 6.87
C TYR A 52 2.99 7.49 6.48
N ILE A 53 2.51 8.35 5.57
CA ILE A 53 1.13 8.35 5.08
C ILE A 53 1.16 8.18 3.57
N ASP A 54 0.47 7.15 3.06
CA ASP A 54 0.30 6.90 1.62
C ASP A 54 -1.09 7.34 1.17
N THR A 55 -1.13 8.15 0.11
CA THR A 55 -2.36 8.59 -0.54
C THR A 55 -2.26 8.53 -2.07
N ALA A 56 -3.30 8.93 -2.77
CA ALA A 56 -3.33 9.02 -4.24
C ALA A 56 -4.45 9.96 -4.73
N PRO A 57 -4.30 10.57 -5.92
CA PRO A 57 -5.39 11.29 -6.59
C PRO A 57 -6.64 10.43 -6.78
N PHE A 58 -6.46 9.15 -7.10
CA PHE A 58 -7.56 8.21 -7.30
C PHE A 58 -8.40 7.98 -6.04
N TYR A 59 -7.82 8.11 -4.84
CA TYR A 59 -8.53 7.81 -3.59
C TYR A 59 -9.60 8.86 -3.30
N GLY A 60 -10.84 8.53 -3.69
CA GLY A 60 -11.98 9.42 -3.58
C GLY A 60 -11.88 10.64 -4.48
N HIS A 61 -11.26 10.51 -5.66
CA HIS A 61 -11.14 11.58 -6.65
C HIS A 61 -10.56 12.88 -6.05
N GLY A 62 -9.45 12.71 -5.30
CA GLY A 62 -8.73 13.81 -4.63
C GLY A 62 -9.14 14.06 -3.18
N LEU A 63 -10.25 13.47 -2.71
CA LEU A 63 -10.75 13.69 -1.34
C LEU A 63 -9.74 13.23 -0.28
N SER A 64 -9.09 12.09 -0.49
CA SER A 64 -8.07 11.57 0.43
C SER A 64 -6.88 12.52 0.55
N GLU A 65 -6.33 13.01 -0.58
CA GLU A 65 -5.22 13.98 -0.55
C GLU A 65 -5.62 15.27 0.18
N HIS A 66 -6.83 15.77 -0.06
CA HIS A 66 -7.34 16.96 0.61
C HIS A 66 -7.41 16.78 2.14
N ARG A 67 -7.95 15.65 2.61
CA ARG A 67 -8.06 15.32 4.05
C ARG A 67 -6.69 15.15 4.71
N VAL A 68 -5.80 14.42 4.04
CA VAL A 68 -4.41 14.23 4.50
C VAL A 68 -3.66 15.57 4.55
N GLY A 69 -3.77 16.36 3.50
CA GLY A 69 -3.15 17.68 3.44
C GLY A 69 -3.63 18.59 4.58
N HIS A 70 -4.95 18.67 4.81
CA HIS A 70 -5.53 19.43 5.91
C HIS A 70 -4.98 19.01 7.27
N PHE A 71 -4.95 17.72 7.56
CA PHE A 71 -4.40 17.19 8.82
C PHE A 71 -2.93 17.55 9.01
N LEU A 72 -2.12 17.40 7.96
CA LEU A 72 -0.67 17.59 8.02
C LEU A 72 -0.24 19.06 8.12
N GLN A 73 -1.12 20.04 7.83
CA GLN A 73 -0.83 21.46 8.02
C GLN A 73 -0.49 21.81 9.49
N SER A 74 -0.98 21.02 10.44
CA SER A 74 -0.70 21.21 11.88
C SER A 74 0.60 20.54 12.36
N LYS A 75 1.34 19.83 11.47
CA LYS A 75 2.54 19.05 11.80
C LYS A 75 3.78 19.69 11.20
N ALA A 76 4.92 19.61 11.89
CA ALA A 76 6.18 20.03 11.29
C ALA A 76 6.55 19.13 10.11
N ARG A 77 6.97 19.73 8.99
CA ARG A 77 7.20 19.00 7.72
C ARG A 77 8.22 17.86 7.84
N GLU A 78 9.16 18.00 8.76
CA GLU A 78 10.26 17.05 9.01
C GLU A 78 9.83 15.86 9.87
N GLU A 79 8.65 15.91 10.48
CA GLU A 79 8.16 14.84 11.35
C GLU A 79 7.54 13.68 10.57
N PHE A 80 7.17 13.88 9.29
CA PHE A 80 6.46 12.89 8.50
C PHE A 80 7.05 12.68 7.11
N VAL A 81 6.73 11.51 6.55
CA VAL A 81 6.91 11.13 5.15
C VAL A 81 5.54 11.00 4.51
N ILE A 82 5.40 11.52 3.30
CA ILE A 82 4.17 11.39 2.51
C ILE A 82 4.49 10.85 1.12
N SER A 83 3.69 9.88 0.67
CA SER A 83 3.64 9.45 -0.72
C SER A 83 2.32 9.83 -1.38
N THR A 84 2.39 10.19 -2.64
CA THR A 84 1.23 10.23 -3.54
C THR A 84 1.59 9.55 -4.86
N LYS A 85 0.65 9.53 -5.81
CA LYS A 85 0.80 8.74 -7.02
C LYS A 85 0.51 9.56 -8.28
N VAL A 86 1.06 9.13 -9.42
CA VAL A 86 0.83 9.70 -10.75
C VAL A 86 0.41 8.61 -11.74
N GLY A 87 -0.13 9.00 -12.89
CA GLY A 87 -0.70 8.14 -13.92
C GLY A 87 -2.20 8.33 -14.08
N ARG A 88 -2.85 9.06 -13.16
CA ARG A 88 -4.28 9.36 -13.21
C ARG A 88 -4.53 10.85 -13.00
N SER A 89 -5.08 11.50 -14.02
CA SER A 89 -5.53 12.90 -13.97
C SER A 89 -6.94 13.00 -13.40
N LEU A 90 -7.20 14.05 -12.63
CA LEU A 90 -8.54 14.38 -12.15
C LEU A 90 -9.06 15.58 -12.95
N ILE A 91 -10.13 15.39 -13.70
CA ILE A 91 -10.67 16.37 -14.64
C ILE A 91 -12.09 16.75 -14.24
N PRO A 92 -12.41 18.06 -14.09
CA PRO A 92 -13.78 18.50 -13.85
C PRO A 92 -14.70 18.00 -14.97
N ALA A 93 -15.82 17.39 -14.59
CA ALA A 93 -16.79 16.87 -15.54
C ALA A 93 -18.23 17.12 -15.05
N PRO A 94 -19.22 17.23 -15.96
CA PRO A 94 -20.61 17.45 -15.57
C PRO A 94 -21.11 16.35 -14.63
N VAL A 95 -21.90 16.71 -13.63
CA VAL A 95 -22.52 15.78 -12.69
C VAL A 95 -23.34 14.74 -13.46
N GLY A 96 -23.14 13.46 -13.16
CA GLY A 96 -23.85 12.34 -13.81
C GLY A 96 -23.29 11.94 -15.18
N SER A 97 -22.23 12.59 -15.69
CA SER A 97 -21.61 12.24 -16.98
C SER A 97 -20.65 11.04 -16.90
N PHE A 98 -20.32 10.57 -15.70
CA PHE A 98 -19.42 9.44 -15.45
C PHE A 98 -19.76 8.75 -14.13
N SER A 99 -19.23 7.54 -13.94
CA SER A 99 -19.38 6.77 -12.70
C SER A 99 -18.18 6.99 -11.79
N HIS A 100 -18.42 7.12 -10.50
CA HIS A 100 -17.38 7.09 -9.46
C HIS A 100 -17.00 5.69 -9.02
N GLY A 101 -17.59 4.62 -9.62
CA GLY A 101 -17.38 3.24 -9.18
C GLY A 101 -17.83 3.05 -7.73
N ASP A 102 -16.95 2.48 -6.92
CA ASP A 102 -17.19 2.19 -5.49
C ASP A 102 -16.94 3.38 -4.56
N TRP A 103 -16.59 4.56 -5.09
CA TRP A 103 -16.36 5.77 -4.30
C TRP A 103 -17.67 6.48 -4.01
N VAL A 104 -17.95 6.79 -2.75
CA VAL A 104 -19.21 7.34 -2.27
C VAL A 104 -19.01 8.79 -1.81
N ASP A 105 -19.90 9.68 -2.22
CA ASP A 105 -19.90 11.10 -1.80
C ASP A 105 -18.51 11.75 -1.99
N VAL A 106 -18.06 11.76 -3.24
CA VAL A 106 -16.74 12.26 -3.65
C VAL A 106 -16.87 13.44 -4.62
N PRO A 107 -15.82 14.27 -4.81
CA PRO A 107 -15.83 15.37 -5.75
C PRO A 107 -16.19 14.93 -7.18
N GLY A 108 -16.89 15.81 -7.92
CA GLY A 108 -17.29 15.61 -9.31
C GLY A 108 -16.12 15.70 -10.29
N LEU A 109 -15.07 14.93 -10.06
CA LEU A 109 -13.86 14.87 -10.88
C LEU A 109 -13.77 13.50 -11.55
N LYS A 110 -13.73 13.48 -12.89
CA LYS A 110 -13.49 12.26 -13.67
C LYS A 110 -12.03 11.87 -13.58
N VAL A 111 -11.76 10.58 -13.46
CA VAL A 111 -10.41 10.01 -13.52
C VAL A 111 -10.09 9.62 -14.96
N GLU A 112 -8.96 10.09 -15.49
CA GLU A 112 -8.41 9.70 -16.79
C GLU A 112 -6.96 9.24 -16.63
N PHE A 113 -6.59 8.16 -17.34
CA PHE A 113 -5.21 7.69 -17.36
C PHE A 113 -4.36 8.56 -18.28
N ASP A 114 -3.23 9.02 -17.76
CA ASP A 114 -2.24 9.76 -18.54
C ASP A 114 -0.85 9.53 -17.94
N TYR A 115 -0.06 8.70 -18.61
CA TYR A 115 1.31 8.38 -18.25
C TYR A 115 2.33 9.17 -19.07
N SER A 116 1.89 10.20 -19.80
CA SER A 116 2.82 11.08 -20.54
C SER A 116 3.65 11.92 -19.56
N TYR A 117 4.79 12.41 -20.02
CA TYR A 117 5.66 13.30 -19.24
C TYR A 117 4.91 14.54 -18.75
N GLU A 118 4.24 15.24 -19.66
CA GLU A 118 3.46 16.46 -19.35
C GLU A 118 2.27 16.16 -18.44
N GLY A 119 1.63 15.00 -18.63
CA GLY A 119 0.54 14.55 -17.78
C GLY A 119 1.00 14.34 -16.33
N VAL A 120 2.12 13.65 -16.13
CA VAL A 120 2.71 13.41 -14.82
C VAL A 120 3.10 14.70 -14.11
N MET A 121 3.75 15.65 -14.82
CA MET A 121 4.12 16.95 -14.25
C MET A 121 2.88 17.71 -13.76
N LYS A 122 1.80 17.76 -14.56
CA LYS A 122 0.52 18.41 -14.18
C LYS A 122 -0.16 17.70 -13.02
N GLN A 123 -0.14 16.36 -12.99
CA GLN A 123 -0.71 15.58 -11.90
C GLN A 123 0.03 15.83 -10.59
N PHE A 124 1.37 15.90 -10.64
CA PHE A 124 2.19 16.21 -9.48
C PHE A 124 1.87 17.60 -8.92
N ASP A 125 1.85 18.65 -9.75
CA ASP A 125 1.45 20.00 -9.34
C ASP A 125 0.05 20.03 -8.71
N SER A 126 -0.90 19.32 -9.32
CA SER A 126 -2.27 19.23 -8.83
C SER A 126 -2.36 18.50 -7.48
N SER A 127 -1.53 17.48 -7.26
CA SER A 127 -1.43 16.79 -5.96
C SER A 127 -0.86 17.70 -4.88
N LEU A 128 0.19 18.47 -5.17
CA LEU A 128 0.74 19.47 -4.24
C LEU A 128 -0.33 20.49 -3.80
N GLN A 129 -1.17 20.95 -4.74
CA GLN A 129 -2.28 21.88 -4.43
C GLN A 129 -3.34 21.23 -3.52
N ARG A 130 -3.75 19.97 -3.79
CA ARG A 130 -4.71 19.25 -2.94
C ARG A 130 -4.14 18.94 -1.55
N LEU A 131 -2.84 18.65 -1.47
CA LEU A 131 -2.13 18.41 -0.22
C LEU A 131 -1.74 19.69 0.52
N LEU A 132 -1.84 20.87 -0.11
CA LEU A 132 -1.35 22.15 0.40
C LEU A 132 0.13 22.09 0.80
N MET A 133 0.95 21.47 -0.05
CA MET A 133 2.39 21.25 0.19
C MET A 133 3.22 21.72 -0.99
N ASN A 134 4.48 22.03 -0.73
CA ASN A 134 5.46 22.39 -1.76
C ASN A 134 6.32 21.22 -2.23
N ARG A 135 6.25 20.06 -1.55
CA ARG A 135 6.95 18.82 -1.89
C ARG A 135 6.25 17.61 -1.26
N VAL A 136 6.42 16.45 -1.86
CA VAL A 136 6.16 15.15 -1.24
C VAL A 136 7.47 14.37 -1.13
N ASP A 137 7.52 13.31 -0.33
CA ASP A 137 8.77 12.57 -0.15
C ASP A 137 8.90 11.42 -1.15
N ILE A 138 7.79 10.75 -1.48
CA ILE A 138 7.77 9.60 -2.37
C ILE A 138 6.71 9.82 -3.45
N LEU A 139 7.07 9.60 -4.71
CA LEU A 139 6.14 9.63 -5.84
C LEU A 139 6.07 8.25 -6.49
N LEU A 140 4.87 7.70 -6.60
CA LEU A 140 4.65 6.37 -7.14
C LEU A 140 3.92 6.41 -8.48
N LEU A 141 4.40 5.66 -9.46
CA LEU A 141 3.64 5.33 -10.67
C LEU A 141 2.46 4.43 -10.29
N HIS A 142 1.23 4.79 -10.65
CA HIS A 142 0.02 4.12 -10.20
C HIS A 142 -0.56 3.20 -11.27
N ASP A 143 -0.65 1.91 -10.95
CA ASP A 143 -1.44 0.91 -11.67
C ASP A 143 -1.23 0.84 -13.19
N ALA A 144 0.02 0.91 -13.69
CA ALA A 144 0.33 0.61 -15.09
C ALA A 144 0.41 -0.91 -15.34
N ASP A 145 -0.54 -1.66 -14.78
CA ASP A 145 -0.54 -3.12 -14.68
C ASP A 145 -1.72 -3.80 -15.38
N HIS A 146 -1.66 -5.13 -15.51
CA HIS A 146 -2.69 -5.96 -16.13
C HIS A 146 -4.03 -5.90 -15.38
N TYR A 147 -4.00 -5.80 -14.05
CA TYR A 147 -5.22 -5.71 -13.25
C TYR A 147 -6.06 -4.50 -13.63
N THR A 148 -5.42 -3.38 -13.91
CA THR A 148 -6.07 -2.11 -14.25
C THR A 148 -6.40 -1.99 -15.73
N HIS A 149 -5.47 -2.36 -16.61
CA HIS A 149 -5.58 -2.09 -18.05
C HIS A 149 -5.94 -3.30 -18.91
N GLY A 150 -5.96 -4.51 -18.34
CA GLY A 150 -6.27 -5.73 -19.07
C GLY A 150 -5.42 -5.87 -20.33
N LYS A 151 -6.05 -5.99 -21.50
CA LYS A 151 -5.38 -6.14 -22.80
C LYS A 151 -4.60 -4.90 -23.26
N ASP A 152 -4.92 -3.73 -22.75
CA ASP A 152 -4.27 -2.47 -23.11
C ASP A 152 -3.00 -2.20 -22.25
N GLN A 153 -2.72 -3.05 -21.28
CA GLN A 153 -1.58 -2.92 -20.36
C GLN A 153 -0.24 -2.74 -21.08
N PRO A 154 0.13 -3.51 -22.12
CA PRO A 154 1.46 -3.32 -22.74
C PRO A 154 1.66 -1.90 -23.27
N LYS A 155 0.64 -1.32 -23.89
CA LYS A 155 0.68 0.06 -24.39
C LYS A 155 0.77 1.08 -23.25
N MET A 156 0.00 0.87 -22.18
CA MET A 156 0.01 1.77 -21.04
C MET A 156 1.35 1.71 -20.27
N PHE A 157 1.92 0.52 -20.14
CA PHE A 157 3.23 0.32 -19.53
C PHE A 157 4.35 0.96 -20.37
N GLU A 158 4.33 0.77 -21.69
CA GLU A 158 5.27 1.44 -22.61
C GLU A 158 5.19 2.98 -22.47
N GLN A 159 3.97 3.53 -22.43
CA GLN A 159 3.77 4.97 -22.21
C GLN A 159 4.32 5.40 -20.84
N ALA A 160 4.15 4.59 -19.81
CA ALA A 160 4.65 4.88 -18.46
C ALA A 160 6.20 4.87 -18.44
N ILE A 161 6.84 3.91 -19.07
CA ILE A 161 8.31 3.85 -19.18
C ILE A 161 8.86 5.04 -19.99
N ALA A 162 8.22 5.38 -21.11
CA ALA A 162 8.70 6.44 -22.01
C ALA A 162 8.38 7.87 -21.52
N GLY A 163 7.30 8.04 -20.73
CA GLY A 163 6.81 9.34 -20.29
C GLY A 163 6.87 9.55 -18.78
N ALA A 164 6.18 8.69 -18.00
CA ALA A 164 6.05 8.88 -16.56
C ALA A 164 7.40 8.73 -15.84
N ILE A 165 8.18 7.70 -16.14
CA ILE A 165 9.47 7.47 -15.48
C ILE A 165 10.44 8.65 -15.71
N PRO A 166 10.66 9.17 -16.91
CA PRO A 166 11.49 10.37 -17.12
C PRO A 166 11.01 11.60 -16.35
N ALA A 167 9.68 11.83 -16.24
CA ALA A 167 9.13 12.93 -15.46
C ALA A 167 9.41 12.76 -13.95
N MET A 168 9.21 11.56 -13.43
CA MET A 168 9.48 11.25 -12.02
C MET A 168 10.98 11.35 -11.69
N LEU A 169 11.86 10.89 -12.57
CA LEU A 169 13.32 11.06 -12.43
C LEU A 169 13.69 12.54 -12.37
N LYS A 170 13.12 13.36 -13.24
CA LYS A 170 13.33 14.81 -13.24
C LYS A 170 12.90 15.46 -11.92
N LEU A 171 11.73 15.09 -11.39
CA LEU A 171 11.24 15.57 -10.08
C LEU A 171 12.17 15.17 -8.93
N ARG A 172 12.77 13.96 -8.99
CA ARG A 172 13.76 13.49 -8.01
C ARG A 172 15.06 14.26 -8.13
N GLU A 173 15.57 14.51 -9.33
CA GLU A 173 16.76 15.31 -9.58
C GLU A 173 16.63 16.76 -9.08
N GLU A 174 15.45 17.36 -9.24
CA GLU A 174 15.14 18.72 -8.77
C GLU A 174 14.88 18.78 -7.26
N GLY A 175 14.81 17.66 -6.57
CA GLY A 175 14.52 17.57 -5.13
C GLY A 175 13.06 17.85 -4.77
N ALA A 176 12.15 17.86 -5.73
CA ALA A 176 10.71 17.98 -5.51
C ALA A 176 10.16 16.71 -4.83
N VAL A 177 10.82 15.57 -5.05
CA VAL A 177 10.61 14.31 -4.33
C VAL A 177 11.97 13.71 -3.93
N LYS A 178 12.00 12.88 -2.88
CA LYS A 178 13.22 12.20 -2.42
C LYS A 178 13.37 10.80 -3.00
N ALA A 179 12.25 10.15 -3.32
CA ALA A 179 12.20 8.79 -3.84
C ALA A 179 11.10 8.67 -4.88
N ILE A 180 11.34 7.81 -5.87
CA ILE A 180 10.34 7.43 -6.86
C ILE A 180 10.15 5.93 -6.89
N GLY A 181 8.98 5.46 -7.32
CA GLY A 181 8.69 4.04 -7.37
C GLY A 181 7.42 3.72 -8.13
N ALA A 182 6.88 2.52 -7.92
CA ALA A 182 5.64 2.07 -8.52
C ALA A 182 4.72 1.37 -7.50
N GLY A 183 3.41 1.53 -7.67
CA GLY A 183 2.40 0.84 -6.89
C GLY A 183 1.46 0.04 -7.80
N PHE A 184 1.66 -1.29 -7.87
CA PHE A 184 0.93 -2.19 -8.76
C PHE A 184 0.36 -3.41 -8.03
N ASN A 185 -0.58 -4.08 -8.71
CA ASN A 185 -1.26 -5.29 -8.24
C ASN A 185 -0.76 -6.59 -8.93
N ASN A 186 0.18 -6.50 -9.88
CA ASN A 186 0.73 -7.66 -10.59
C ASN A 186 2.24 -7.77 -10.38
N ILE A 187 2.71 -8.96 -10.03
CA ILE A 187 4.13 -9.23 -9.73
C ILE A 187 5.00 -9.10 -10.98
N ASP A 188 4.57 -9.64 -12.11
CA ASP A 188 5.27 -9.54 -13.40
C ASP A 188 5.51 -8.08 -13.80
N CYS A 189 4.50 -7.23 -13.73
CA CYS A 189 4.65 -5.79 -14.00
C CYS A 189 5.58 -5.09 -12.99
N LEU A 190 5.61 -5.54 -11.72
CA LEU A 190 6.54 -5.03 -10.71
C LEU A 190 7.99 -5.47 -11.00
N ILE A 191 8.20 -6.70 -11.45
CA ILE A 191 9.52 -7.17 -11.91
C ILE A 191 9.97 -6.38 -13.12
N ASP A 192 9.09 -6.18 -14.10
CA ASP A 192 9.38 -5.42 -15.31
C ASP A 192 9.80 -3.98 -15.01
N ILE A 193 9.08 -3.27 -14.13
CA ILE A 193 9.43 -1.88 -13.78
C ILE A 193 10.78 -1.80 -13.04
N VAL A 194 11.08 -2.75 -12.14
CA VAL A 194 12.37 -2.80 -11.44
C VAL A 194 13.52 -3.05 -12.43
N ASN A 195 13.28 -3.84 -13.49
CA ASN A 195 14.28 -4.12 -14.52
C ASN A 195 14.50 -2.97 -15.48
N GLN A 196 13.49 -2.14 -15.76
CA GLN A 196 13.51 -1.12 -16.80
C GLN A 196 13.69 0.31 -16.29
N ALA A 197 13.51 0.57 -14.99
CA ALA A 197 13.54 1.91 -14.43
C ALA A 197 14.45 2.01 -13.19
N ASP A 198 15.08 3.17 -13.02
CA ASP A 198 15.87 3.51 -11.83
C ASP A 198 14.97 4.02 -10.72
N ILE A 199 14.29 3.10 -10.05
CA ILE A 199 13.36 3.37 -8.95
C ILE A 199 13.95 3.03 -7.59
N ASP A 200 13.42 3.65 -6.55
CA ASP A 200 13.90 3.54 -5.16
C ASP A 200 13.03 2.58 -4.33
N CYS A 201 11.75 2.45 -4.67
CA CYS A 201 10.81 1.66 -3.90
C CYS A 201 9.65 1.10 -4.74
N LEU A 202 8.97 0.11 -4.15
CA LEU A 202 7.68 -0.40 -4.64
C LEU A 202 6.63 -0.33 -3.54
N LEU A 203 5.37 -0.09 -3.93
CA LEU A 203 4.20 -0.40 -3.13
C LEU A 203 3.52 -1.63 -3.73
N VAL A 204 3.69 -2.78 -3.06
CA VAL A 204 3.17 -4.07 -3.50
C VAL A 204 1.84 -4.33 -2.83
N ALA A 205 0.75 -4.38 -3.61
CA ALA A 205 -0.61 -4.48 -3.09
C ALA A 205 -1.12 -5.93 -3.09
N GLY A 206 -1.12 -6.58 -1.91
CA GLY A 206 -1.75 -7.88 -1.68
C GLY A 206 -1.10 -9.07 -2.38
N ARG A 207 0.16 -8.97 -2.82
CA ARG A 207 0.89 -10.03 -3.55
C ARG A 207 1.99 -10.71 -2.73
N TYR A 208 2.26 -10.21 -1.55
CA TYR A 208 3.05 -10.87 -0.52
C TYR A 208 2.33 -10.72 0.81
N THR A 209 1.64 -11.77 1.24
CA THR A 209 0.81 -11.79 2.45
C THR A 209 0.91 -13.18 3.12
N LEU A 210 0.38 -13.31 4.35
CA LEU A 210 0.30 -14.63 5.01
C LEU A 210 -0.48 -15.67 4.19
N LEU A 211 -1.41 -15.23 3.33
CA LEU A 211 -2.22 -16.09 2.47
C LEU A 211 -1.59 -16.33 1.10
N GLU A 212 -0.81 -15.37 0.58
CA GLU A 212 -0.33 -15.35 -0.79
C GLU A 212 1.16 -15.05 -0.83
N GLN A 213 1.96 -16.01 -1.29
CA GLN A 213 3.42 -15.87 -1.50
C GLN A 213 3.83 -16.37 -2.90
N ASP A 214 2.93 -17.06 -3.62
CA ASP A 214 3.22 -17.66 -4.92
C ASP A 214 3.64 -16.60 -5.94
N GLY A 215 4.76 -16.83 -6.60
CA GLY A 215 5.34 -15.90 -7.57
C GLY A 215 6.04 -14.67 -6.97
N ALA A 216 5.92 -14.42 -5.65
CA ALA A 216 6.53 -13.26 -5.03
C ALA A 216 8.05 -13.40 -4.80
N GLN A 217 8.61 -14.61 -4.73
CA GLN A 217 10.01 -14.83 -4.41
C GLN A 217 10.95 -14.06 -5.35
N GLU A 218 10.76 -14.20 -6.66
CA GLU A 218 11.59 -13.52 -7.66
C GLU A 218 11.58 -12.00 -7.47
N LEU A 219 10.40 -11.41 -7.23
CA LEU A 219 10.28 -9.97 -6.97
C LEU A 219 11.02 -9.56 -5.68
N MET A 220 10.86 -10.34 -4.61
CA MET A 220 11.47 -10.03 -3.31
C MET A 220 12.99 -10.11 -3.39
N ASP A 221 13.54 -11.19 -4.00
CA ASP A 221 14.97 -11.39 -4.22
C ASP A 221 15.56 -10.29 -5.14
N LEU A 222 14.84 -9.93 -6.20
CA LEU A 222 15.23 -8.86 -7.12
C LEU A 222 15.31 -7.51 -6.39
N CYS A 223 14.30 -7.17 -5.61
CA CYS A 223 14.27 -5.92 -4.84
C CYS A 223 15.40 -5.88 -3.81
N GLU A 224 15.64 -6.98 -3.07
CA GLU A 224 16.71 -7.06 -2.09
C GLU A 224 18.08 -6.89 -2.77
N SER A 225 18.34 -7.59 -3.88
CA SER A 225 19.62 -7.52 -4.61
C SER A 225 19.89 -6.14 -5.21
N ARG A 226 18.85 -5.40 -5.58
CA ARG A 226 18.97 -4.04 -6.17
C ARG A 226 18.82 -2.91 -5.16
N GLY A 227 18.56 -3.23 -3.88
CA GLY A 227 18.30 -2.23 -2.85
C GLY A 227 17.00 -1.46 -3.03
N VAL A 228 16.02 -2.01 -3.77
CA VAL A 228 14.69 -1.41 -3.93
C VAL A 228 13.85 -1.74 -2.70
N SER A 229 13.44 -0.70 -1.98
CA SER A 229 12.67 -0.85 -0.74
C SER A 229 11.21 -1.22 -1.02
N ILE A 230 10.62 -2.12 -0.24
CA ILE A 230 9.23 -2.54 -0.41
C ILE A 230 8.34 -1.97 0.70
N VAL A 231 7.26 -1.32 0.30
CA VAL A 231 6.10 -0.99 1.12
C VAL A 231 4.98 -1.97 0.78
N LEU A 232 4.46 -2.69 1.76
CA LEU A 232 3.38 -3.66 1.52
C LEU A 232 2.03 -3.08 1.88
N GLY A 233 1.13 -3.03 0.90
CA GLY A 233 -0.28 -2.68 1.08
C GLY A 233 -1.19 -3.89 0.96
N SER A 234 -2.47 -3.72 1.33
CA SER A 234 -3.52 -4.76 1.19
C SER A 234 -3.19 -6.10 1.87
N ILE A 235 -2.42 -6.08 2.95
CA ILE A 235 -1.87 -7.27 3.63
C ILE A 235 -2.95 -8.18 4.23
N PHE A 236 -4.18 -7.68 4.39
CA PHE A 236 -5.31 -8.45 4.88
C PHE A 236 -6.17 -9.09 3.77
N ASN A 237 -5.75 -9.03 2.50
CA ASN A 237 -6.43 -9.61 1.34
C ASN A 237 -7.94 -9.32 1.36
N SER A 238 -8.31 -8.05 1.15
CA SER A 238 -9.70 -7.55 1.22
C SER A 238 -10.39 -7.77 2.59
N GLY A 239 -9.60 -7.94 3.65
CA GLY A 239 -10.08 -8.07 5.03
C GLY A 239 -10.25 -9.50 5.54
N ILE A 240 -10.07 -10.54 4.70
CA ILE A 240 -10.26 -11.93 5.12
C ILE A 240 -9.24 -12.34 6.20
N LEU A 241 -8.01 -11.84 6.15
CA LEU A 241 -6.99 -12.07 7.19
C LEU A 241 -7.18 -11.19 8.44
N ALA A 242 -8.03 -10.17 8.37
CA ALA A 242 -8.39 -9.36 9.54
C ALA A 242 -9.57 -9.96 10.32
N THR A 243 -10.49 -10.66 9.64
CA THR A 243 -11.75 -11.10 10.26
C THR A 243 -11.95 -12.62 10.28
N GLY A 244 -11.09 -13.37 9.60
CA GLY A 244 -11.29 -14.79 9.35
C GLY A 244 -12.40 -15.06 8.33
N VAL A 245 -12.75 -16.35 8.18
CA VAL A 245 -13.84 -16.80 7.31
C VAL A 245 -15.18 -16.42 7.92
N LYS A 246 -15.94 -15.58 7.18
CA LYS A 246 -17.31 -15.14 7.54
C LYS A 246 -18.20 -15.15 6.30
N PRO A 247 -19.54 -15.20 6.47
CA PRO A 247 -20.44 -14.98 5.35
C PRO A 247 -20.11 -13.67 4.60
N GLY A 248 -19.95 -13.74 3.28
CA GLY A 248 -19.57 -12.59 2.46
C GLY A 248 -18.09 -12.23 2.51
N ALA A 249 -17.20 -13.10 3.01
CA ALA A 249 -15.75 -12.87 2.97
C ALA A 249 -15.28 -12.59 1.54
N ARG A 250 -14.42 -11.58 1.39
CA ARG A 250 -13.89 -11.14 0.11
C ARG A 250 -12.40 -11.43 -0.01
N TYR A 251 -11.98 -11.70 -1.25
CA TYR A 251 -10.60 -11.83 -1.65
C TYR A 251 -10.43 -11.16 -3.03
N HIS A 252 -9.44 -10.31 -3.21
CA HIS A 252 -9.30 -9.45 -4.40
C HIS A 252 -10.58 -8.68 -4.76
N TYR A 253 -11.27 -8.15 -3.73
CA TYR A 253 -12.53 -7.40 -3.84
C TYR A 253 -13.73 -8.21 -4.33
N GLU A 254 -13.55 -9.49 -4.68
CA GLU A 254 -14.59 -10.44 -5.08
C GLU A 254 -14.97 -11.37 -3.92
N THR A 255 -16.02 -12.17 -4.09
CA THR A 255 -16.36 -13.24 -3.15
C THR A 255 -15.24 -14.26 -3.09
N ALA A 256 -14.76 -14.57 -1.89
CA ALA A 256 -13.66 -15.53 -1.71
C ALA A 256 -14.07 -16.93 -2.19
N LYS A 257 -13.19 -17.57 -2.98
CA LYS A 257 -13.39 -18.93 -3.50
C LYS A 257 -13.18 -19.97 -2.38
N PRO A 258 -13.74 -21.19 -2.53
CA PRO A 258 -13.64 -22.27 -1.53
C PRO A 258 -12.19 -22.61 -1.14
N GLU A 259 -11.24 -22.60 -2.08
CA GLU A 259 -9.82 -22.88 -1.82
C GLU A 259 -9.20 -21.84 -0.90
N VAL A 260 -9.52 -20.56 -1.12
CA VAL A 260 -9.07 -19.45 -0.27
C VAL A 260 -9.66 -19.58 1.14
N LEU A 261 -10.96 -19.86 1.23
CA LEU A 261 -11.64 -20.07 2.52
C LEU A 261 -11.01 -21.21 3.29
N SER A 262 -10.71 -22.34 2.63
CA SER A 262 -10.07 -23.50 3.23
C SER A 262 -8.67 -23.18 3.75
N LYS A 263 -7.84 -22.47 2.98
CA LYS A 263 -6.49 -22.06 3.41
C LYS A 263 -6.56 -21.10 4.61
N VAL A 264 -7.46 -20.11 4.58
CA VAL A 264 -7.65 -19.17 5.70
C VAL A 264 -8.15 -19.91 6.96
N THR A 265 -9.05 -20.89 6.81
CA THR A 265 -9.50 -21.73 7.95
C THR A 265 -8.34 -22.48 8.54
N ALA A 266 -7.51 -23.16 7.72
CA ALA A 266 -6.37 -23.92 8.21
C ALA A 266 -5.32 -23.02 8.93
N ILE A 267 -5.07 -21.80 8.42
CA ILE A 267 -4.22 -20.82 9.11
C ILE A 267 -4.83 -20.41 10.45
N ASN A 268 -6.14 -20.14 10.47
CA ASN A 268 -6.85 -19.74 11.70
C ASN A 268 -6.88 -20.85 12.74
N ASP A 269 -6.93 -22.12 12.34
CA ASP A 269 -6.86 -23.27 13.25
C ASP A 269 -5.49 -23.33 13.95
N VAL A 270 -4.40 -23.07 13.20
CA VAL A 270 -3.06 -22.95 13.81
C VAL A 270 -2.99 -21.73 14.74
N CYS A 271 -3.58 -20.60 14.34
CA CYS A 271 -3.69 -19.42 15.21
C CYS A 271 -4.37 -19.77 16.53
N ALA A 272 -5.49 -20.49 16.49
CA ALA A 272 -6.22 -20.91 17.69
C ALA A 272 -5.41 -21.88 18.57
N GLU A 273 -4.68 -22.83 17.97
CA GLU A 273 -3.82 -23.79 18.68
C GLU A 273 -2.73 -23.09 19.51
N PHE A 274 -2.15 -22.00 18.99
CA PHE A 274 -1.08 -21.24 19.64
C PHE A 274 -1.57 -19.99 20.40
N GLY A 275 -2.85 -19.70 20.40
CA GLY A 275 -3.42 -18.48 21.01
C GLY A 275 -2.98 -17.19 20.31
N VAL A 276 -2.71 -17.25 19.01
CA VAL A 276 -2.25 -16.13 18.18
C VAL A 276 -3.44 -15.51 17.44
N SER A 277 -3.49 -14.19 17.34
CA SER A 277 -4.50 -13.51 16.53
C SER A 277 -4.15 -13.61 15.03
N LEU A 278 -5.10 -14.03 14.18
CA LEU A 278 -4.89 -14.10 12.72
C LEU A 278 -4.36 -12.78 12.12
N PRO A 279 -4.91 -11.59 12.46
CA PRO A 279 -4.35 -10.33 11.95
C PRO A 279 -2.94 -10.03 12.50
N ALA A 280 -2.58 -10.49 13.71
CA ALA A 280 -1.22 -10.34 14.22
C ALA A 280 -0.23 -11.18 13.40
N ALA A 281 -0.59 -12.43 13.10
CA ALA A 281 0.19 -13.28 12.23
C ALA A 281 0.35 -12.65 10.84
N ALA A 282 -0.72 -12.09 10.25
CA ALA A 282 -0.69 -11.45 8.94
C ALA A 282 0.27 -10.24 8.90
N ILE A 283 0.22 -9.35 9.91
CA ILE A 283 1.12 -8.17 9.99
C ILE A 283 2.57 -8.61 10.17
N GLN A 284 2.84 -9.51 11.13
CA GLN A 284 4.20 -9.87 11.50
C GLN A 284 4.90 -10.76 10.45
N PHE A 285 4.15 -11.60 9.74
CA PHE A 285 4.67 -12.37 8.63
C PHE A 285 5.29 -11.46 7.57
N VAL A 286 4.52 -10.51 7.06
CA VAL A 286 4.95 -9.67 5.95
C VAL A 286 6.09 -8.72 6.34
N SER A 287 6.16 -8.30 7.60
CA SER A 287 7.21 -7.42 8.10
C SER A 287 8.53 -8.13 8.40
N ALA A 288 8.57 -9.47 8.32
CA ALA A 288 9.78 -10.23 8.57
C ALA A 288 10.75 -10.25 7.39
N HIS A 289 10.29 -9.94 6.17
CA HIS A 289 11.16 -9.96 4.99
C HIS A 289 12.13 -8.76 4.97
N PRO A 290 13.43 -8.97 4.71
CA PRO A 290 14.46 -7.91 4.75
C PRO A 290 14.19 -6.73 3.80
N ALA A 291 13.64 -7.00 2.60
CA ALA A 291 13.30 -5.96 1.63
C ALA A 291 12.09 -5.10 2.06
N VAL A 292 11.29 -5.55 3.05
CA VAL A 292 10.10 -4.83 3.50
C VAL A 292 10.48 -3.75 4.51
N THR A 293 10.24 -2.51 4.13
CA THR A 293 10.58 -1.33 4.94
C THR A 293 9.37 -0.81 5.72
N SER A 294 8.16 -1.00 5.19
CA SER A 294 6.93 -0.55 5.84
C SER A 294 5.73 -1.40 5.46
N VAL A 295 4.82 -1.56 6.40
CA VAL A 295 3.52 -2.19 6.19
C VAL A 295 2.44 -1.11 6.20
N CYS A 296 1.85 -0.84 5.04
CA CYS A 296 0.86 0.22 4.84
C CYS A 296 -0.55 -0.32 5.12
N ILE A 297 -1.13 0.08 6.25
CA ILE A 297 -2.41 -0.43 6.72
C ILE A 297 -3.44 0.69 6.74
N GLY A 298 -4.58 0.47 6.06
CA GLY A 298 -5.77 1.31 6.12
C GLY A 298 -6.71 0.88 7.26
N ALA A 299 -7.53 1.83 7.69
CA ALA A 299 -8.61 1.56 8.65
C ALA A 299 -9.83 2.43 8.34
N SER A 300 -11.03 1.92 8.65
CA SER A 300 -12.30 2.63 8.46
C SER A 300 -12.94 3.11 9.77
N ASN A 301 -12.33 2.78 10.90
CA ASN A 301 -12.73 3.25 12.23
C ASN A 301 -11.56 3.19 13.23
N ILE A 302 -11.70 3.87 14.36
CA ILE A 302 -10.67 4.02 15.39
C ILE A 302 -10.29 2.66 16.02
N GLU A 303 -11.26 1.79 16.21
CA GLU A 303 -11.03 0.47 16.81
C GLU A 303 -10.09 -0.37 15.93
N GLN A 304 -10.27 -0.34 14.61
CA GLN A 304 -9.35 -0.99 13.68
C GLN A 304 -7.92 -0.44 13.79
N ILE A 305 -7.74 0.87 13.95
CA ILE A 305 -6.40 1.46 14.14
C ILE A 305 -5.78 0.89 15.41
N LYS A 306 -6.47 1.01 16.56
CA LYS A 306 -5.98 0.51 17.85
C LYS A 306 -5.63 -0.98 17.77
N ASN A 307 -6.49 -1.77 17.13
CA ASN A 307 -6.28 -3.20 16.97
C ASN A 307 -5.08 -3.51 16.07
N ASN A 308 -4.88 -2.78 14.96
CA ASN A 308 -3.72 -3.00 14.08
C ASN A 308 -2.39 -2.81 14.83
N TYR A 309 -2.27 -1.78 15.66
CA TYR A 309 -1.07 -1.56 16.48
C TYR A 309 -0.93 -2.59 17.60
N ARG A 310 -2.02 -3.01 18.24
CA ARG A 310 -2.02 -4.10 19.23
C ARG A 310 -1.56 -5.42 18.60
N PHE A 311 -2.07 -5.79 17.44
CA PHE A 311 -1.68 -6.98 16.69
C PHE A 311 -0.23 -6.97 16.25
N ALA A 312 0.27 -5.82 15.80
CA ALA A 312 1.67 -5.68 15.45
C ALA A 312 2.61 -5.88 16.65
N ALA A 313 2.16 -5.54 17.86
CA ALA A 313 2.90 -5.72 19.12
C ALA A 313 2.65 -7.08 19.80
N GLU A 314 1.73 -7.89 19.30
CA GLU A 314 1.39 -9.20 19.90
C GLU A 314 2.60 -10.13 19.88
N ARG A 315 2.80 -10.87 20.97
CA ARG A 315 3.89 -11.84 21.06
C ARG A 315 3.48 -13.15 20.39
N ILE A 316 4.15 -13.52 19.31
CA ILE A 316 3.94 -14.77 18.57
C ILE A 316 5.10 -15.73 18.88
N PRO A 317 4.82 -16.98 19.37
CA PRO A 317 5.86 -17.99 19.58
C PRO A 317 6.53 -18.40 18.26
N LEU A 318 7.82 -18.72 18.29
CA LEU A 318 8.56 -19.15 17.07
C LEU A 318 8.02 -20.46 16.50
N GLU A 319 7.54 -21.35 17.38
CA GLU A 319 6.95 -22.65 17.05
C GLU A 319 5.71 -22.51 16.16
N PHE A 320 4.96 -21.40 16.30
CA PHE A 320 3.80 -21.09 15.46
C PHE A 320 4.17 -21.05 13.98
N TRP A 321 5.28 -20.38 13.65
CA TRP A 321 5.76 -20.26 12.25
C TRP A 321 6.23 -21.60 11.71
N GLY A 322 6.86 -22.43 12.56
CA GLY A 322 7.24 -23.80 12.23
C GLY A 322 6.04 -24.68 11.90
N GLU A 323 4.93 -24.57 12.65
CA GLU A 323 3.72 -25.35 12.39
C GLU A 323 3.02 -24.90 11.09
N LEU A 324 3.01 -23.59 10.77
CA LEU A 324 2.50 -23.13 9.49
C LEU A 324 3.29 -23.71 8.29
N ARG A 325 4.64 -23.77 8.38
CA ARG A 325 5.48 -24.41 7.35
C ARG A 325 5.20 -25.90 7.23
N LYS A 326 5.20 -26.62 8.33
CA LYS A 326 4.95 -28.05 8.39
C LYS A 326 3.62 -28.44 7.74
N LYS A 327 2.61 -27.55 7.85
CA LYS A 327 1.28 -27.71 7.21
C LYS A 327 1.23 -27.15 5.78
N ASN A 328 2.35 -26.69 5.21
CA ASN A 328 2.44 -26.06 3.89
C ASN A 328 1.48 -24.85 3.73
N LEU A 329 1.25 -24.08 4.80
CA LEU A 329 0.41 -22.90 4.78
C LEU A 329 1.19 -21.63 4.43
N ILE A 330 2.51 -21.64 4.61
CA ILE A 330 3.45 -20.62 4.15
C ILE A 330 4.61 -21.30 3.42
N SER A 331 5.20 -20.58 2.47
CA SER A 331 6.31 -21.05 1.65
C SER A 331 7.61 -21.15 2.46
N ASP A 332 8.45 -22.17 2.19
CA ASP A 332 9.70 -22.38 2.91
C ASP A 332 10.71 -21.24 2.72
N TRP A 333 10.73 -20.61 1.53
CA TRP A 333 11.59 -19.47 1.23
C TRP A 333 11.21 -18.19 2.01
N ALA A 334 9.93 -18.06 2.43
CA ALA A 334 9.43 -16.83 3.03
C ALA A 334 9.98 -16.65 4.46
N PRO A 335 10.69 -15.54 4.76
CA PRO A 335 11.16 -15.27 6.12
C PRO A 335 9.99 -15.11 7.10
N THR A 336 10.23 -15.49 8.34
CA THR A 336 9.30 -15.27 9.45
C THR A 336 10.04 -14.68 10.64
N PRO A 337 9.37 -14.04 11.60
CA PRO A 337 10.03 -13.54 12.80
C PRO A 337 10.92 -14.61 13.45
N GLY A 338 12.23 -14.32 13.60
CA GLY A 338 13.23 -15.24 14.14
C GLY A 338 13.79 -16.29 13.17
N TYR A 339 13.37 -16.28 11.90
CA TYR A 339 13.86 -17.18 10.86
C TYR A 339 13.91 -16.43 9.51
N LEU A 340 15.08 -16.41 8.87
CA LEU A 340 15.30 -15.64 7.64
C LEU A 340 15.01 -16.39 6.33
N GLY A 341 14.50 -17.62 6.42
CA GLY A 341 14.31 -18.48 5.24
C GLY A 341 15.56 -19.33 4.94
N ALA A 342 15.43 -20.29 4.03
CA ALA A 342 16.51 -21.16 3.55
C ALA A 342 17.07 -20.66 2.21
#